data_315a8291239da7dbe171b0147f86c688
#
_entry.id   315a8291239da7dbe171b0147f86c688
#
_cell.length_a   1.000
_cell.length_b   1.000
_cell.length_c   1.000
_cell.angle_alpha   90.00
_cell.angle_beta   90.00
_cell.angle_gamma   90.00
#
_symmetry.space_group_name_H-M   'P 1'
#
loop_
_entity.id
_entity.type
_entity.pdbx_description
1 polymer ?
#
loop_
_entity_poly.entity_id
_entity_poly.type
_entity_poly.pdbx_seq_one_letter_code
_entity_poly.pdbx_strand_id
1 'polypeptide(L)'
;MNKKKRISGLLFYVLVIVLIVVGLSVFSTGKKEDKTVTFHGLVTLFEQDQVESFKIVGSKVTCKLVDGKEKTHTLLSLALFNEHVMPLTEECENLKDYNFEEGFVLPWWVSSLPLLLLSGVVIFIMIMSTRQMNGGKAPGFARARVRMAEDENEKKTFEDVAGADEEKEELAEMVDFLKAPQKYMTLGARIPKGVLLVGPPGTGKTLLAKATAGEAGVPFFTISGSDFVELYVGVGASRVRDLFEQAKKAAPCIVFIDEIDAVGRQRGTGLGGGHDEREQTLNQLLVEMDGFGKNSGIIVMAATNRADVLDPALLRPGRFDRQVYVGRPDQKGREAILKVHAKGKSFAPDVSFSDIAKETIGFTGADLENLLNEAALLAARGDQKEITRANIQDAVMKVVAGPEKKSRKIVEKERRLTAFHEAGHAVVSKYLPTQDPVHEISIIPRGAAGGYTMHLPQEDLSYATRNELFERIVGLLGGRASEQLTLDDISTGASSDIQRATAIAKDMVTKYGFSEVLGPILYGGENREVFLGRDFSNQAQWSEKTTAVIDEEIKTLVEKAYQKALDILSEHRDQLDAVAAYLLEHEKMTGEEFENIISPKAEEPSEQPEE
;
A
#
# COMPACT_ATOMS: atom_id res chain seq x y z
N MET A 1 -1.55 -23.10 -27.67
CA MET A 1 -1.29 -24.19 -26.71
C MET A 1 -2.56 -24.94 -26.34
N ASN A 2 -2.64 -26.11 -26.87
CA ASN A 2 -3.45 -27.30 -26.62
C ASN A 2 -4.86 -27.18 -26.00
N LYS A 3 -5.85 -26.98 -26.91
CA LYS A 3 -7.26 -27.33 -26.66
C LYS A 3 -7.47 -28.82 -26.29
N LYS A 4 -6.58 -29.74 -26.70
CA LYS A 4 -6.68 -31.20 -26.42
C LYS A 4 -6.55 -31.57 -24.93
N LYS A 5 -5.82 -30.83 -24.09
CA LYS A 5 -5.69 -31.15 -22.64
C LYS A 5 -6.90 -30.72 -21.79
N ARG A 6 -7.68 -29.73 -22.24
CA ARG A 6 -8.92 -29.32 -21.54
C ARG A 6 -10.08 -30.28 -21.76
N ILE A 7 -10.10 -30.93 -22.94
CA ILE A 7 -11.17 -31.87 -23.31
C ILE A 7 -11.04 -33.20 -22.54
N SER A 8 -9.80 -33.66 -22.21
CA SER A 8 -9.60 -34.89 -21.43
C SER A 8 -10.04 -34.76 -19.97
N GLY A 9 -9.89 -33.57 -19.36
CA GLY A 9 -10.38 -33.29 -17.99
C GLY A 9 -11.91 -33.25 -17.93
N LEU A 10 -12.55 -32.61 -18.89
CA LEU A 10 -14.02 -32.53 -18.95
C LEU A 10 -14.65 -33.91 -19.19
N LEU A 11 -14.07 -34.73 -20.09
CA LEU A 11 -14.49 -36.10 -20.33
C LEU A 11 -14.37 -36.99 -19.09
N PHE A 12 -13.37 -36.79 -18.25
CA PHE A 12 -13.21 -37.50 -16.99
C PHE A 12 -14.32 -37.18 -15.98
N TYR A 13 -14.66 -35.90 -15.80
CA TYR A 13 -15.77 -35.49 -14.93
C TYR A 13 -17.13 -36.01 -15.45
N VAL A 14 -17.34 -35.99 -16.74
CA VAL A 14 -18.55 -36.55 -17.37
C VAL A 14 -18.62 -38.07 -17.14
N LEU A 15 -17.50 -38.79 -17.25
CA LEU A 15 -17.45 -40.25 -16.98
C LEU A 15 -17.78 -40.55 -15.51
N VAL A 16 -17.24 -39.77 -14.54
CA VAL A 16 -17.54 -39.92 -13.11
C VAL A 16 -19.02 -39.65 -12.82
N ILE A 17 -19.58 -38.61 -13.40
CA ILE A 17 -21.02 -38.30 -13.23
C ILE A 17 -21.89 -39.42 -13.82
N VAL A 18 -21.55 -39.95 -14.99
CA VAL A 18 -22.27 -41.08 -15.61
C VAL A 18 -22.19 -42.33 -14.73
N LEU A 19 -21.01 -42.63 -14.16
CA LEU A 19 -20.85 -43.75 -13.22
C LEU A 19 -21.67 -43.58 -11.92
N ILE A 20 -21.73 -42.37 -11.37
CA ILE A 20 -22.59 -42.07 -10.22
C ILE A 20 -24.06 -42.19 -10.55
N VAL A 21 -24.51 -41.70 -11.72
CA VAL A 21 -25.90 -41.79 -12.18
C VAL A 21 -26.28 -43.25 -12.46
N VAL A 22 -25.42 -44.04 -13.08
CA VAL A 22 -25.63 -45.47 -13.31
C VAL A 22 -25.67 -46.22 -11.96
N GLY A 23 -24.76 -45.93 -11.02
CA GLY A 23 -24.78 -46.49 -9.68
C GLY A 23 -26.08 -46.17 -8.93
N LEU A 24 -26.53 -44.93 -8.99
CA LEU A 24 -27.80 -44.50 -8.37
C LEU A 24 -29.03 -45.11 -9.07
N SER A 25 -28.98 -45.31 -10.39
CA SER A 25 -30.11 -45.94 -11.14
C SER A 25 -30.23 -47.43 -10.84
N VAL A 26 -29.13 -48.15 -10.64
CA VAL A 26 -29.13 -49.56 -10.19
C VAL A 26 -29.66 -49.69 -8.76
N PHE A 27 -29.43 -48.75 -7.89
CA PHE A 27 -30.01 -48.73 -6.54
C PHE A 27 -31.47 -48.25 -6.49
N SER A 28 -31.95 -47.56 -7.52
CA SER A 28 -33.30 -46.98 -7.57
C SER A 28 -34.38 -47.92 -8.17
N THR A 29 -34.01 -49.06 -8.74
CA THR A 29 -34.98 -50.00 -9.35
C THR A 29 -35.62 -50.95 -8.36
N GLY A 30 -36.00 -50.46 -7.18
CA GLY A 30 -36.61 -51.23 -6.07
C GLY A 30 -37.96 -50.73 -5.58
N LYS A 31 -38.76 -50.01 -6.36
CA LYS A 31 -40.13 -49.66 -6.01
C LYS A 31 -41.11 -50.25 -7.01
N LYS A 32 -41.68 -51.45 -6.71
CA LYS A 32 -42.90 -51.93 -7.26
C LYS A 32 -43.97 -52.05 -6.17
N GLU A 33 -45.11 -51.58 -6.54
CA GLU A 33 -46.36 -51.36 -5.85
C GLU A 33 -46.87 -52.47 -4.90
N ASP A 34 -47.53 -52.06 -3.86
CA ASP A 34 -48.70 -52.56 -3.08
C ASP A 34 -49.16 -54.02 -3.18
N LYS A 35 -48.24 -54.99 -3.23
CA LYS A 35 -48.54 -56.41 -3.09
C LYS A 35 -48.08 -57.02 -1.77
N THR A 36 -47.52 -56.20 -0.88
CA THR A 36 -46.97 -56.72 0.37
C THR A 36 -48.02 -56.77 1.47
N VAL A 37 -48.14 -57.93 2.10
CA VAL A 37 -48.99 -58.15 3.30
C VAL A 37 -48.09 -58.25 4.54
N THR A 38 -48.63 -57.92 5.70
CA THR A 38 -47.95 -58.16 6.99
C THR A 38 -47.92 -59.67 7.29
N PHE A 39 -47.02 -60.12 8.21
CA PHE A 39 -46.98 -61.53 8.61
C PHE A 39 -48.33 -62.03 9.14
N HIS A 40 -48.99 -61.26 9.98
CA HIS A 40 -50.33 -61.55 10.45
C HIS A 40 -51.35 -61.66 9.31
N GLY A 41 -51.30 -60.73 8.35
CA GLY A 41 -52.13 -60.80 7.15
C GLY A 41 -51.86 -62.06 6.30
N LEU A 42 -50.59 -62.53 6.27
CA LEU A 42 -50.23 -63.80 5.59
C LEU A 42 -50.88 -64.99 6.32
N VAL A 43 -50.74 -65.06 7.63
CA VAL A 43 -51.38 -66.12 8.47
C VAL A 43 -52.91 -66.17 8.24
N THR A 44 -53.54 -65.01 8.28
CA THR A 44 -55.04 -64.89 8.06
C THR A 44 -55.48 -65.41 6.67
N LEU A 45 -54.59 -65.20 5.62
CA LEU A 45 -54.92 -65.75 4.28
C LEU A 45 -54.91 -67.29 4.23
N PHE A 46 -54.10 -67.95 5.04
CA PHE A 46 -54.10 -69.39 5.17
C PHE A 46 -55.25 -69.85 6.08
N GLU A 47 -55.49 -69.21 7.18
CA GLU A 47 -56.62 -69.50 8.11
C GLU A 47 -58.01 -69.39 7.38
N GLN A 48 -58.10 -68.50 6.41
CA GLN A 48 -59.33 -68.26 5.62
C GLN A 48 -59.45 -69.12 4.37
N ASP A 49 -58.48 -70.02 4.16
CA ASP A 49 -58.40 -70.93 3.01
C ASP A 49 -58.41 -70.18 1.62
N GLN A 50 -57.80 -68.98 1.57
CA GLN A 50 -57.77 -68.13 0.38
C GLN A 50 -56.54 -68.33 -0.50
N VAL A 51 -55.59 -69.24 -0.14
CA VAL A 51 -54.37 -69.43 -0.85
C VAL A 51 -54.44 -70.66 -1.78
N GLU A 52 -54.33 -70.46 -3.09
CA GLU A 52 -54.34 -71.49 -4.10
C GLU A 52 -52.93 -72.16 -4.28
N SER A 53 -51.87 -71.36 -4.19
CA SER A 53 -50.51 -71.88 -4.23
C SER A 53 -49.56 -70.86 -3.58
N PHE A 54 -48.39 -71.30 -3.07
CA PHE A 54 -47.37 -70.40 -2.63
C PHE A 54 -45.97 -70.90 -3.02
N LYS A 55 -45.09 -69.90 -3.22
CA LYS A 55 -43.65 -70.14 -3.56
C LYS A 55 -42.78 -69.32 -2.61
N ILE A 56 -41.77 -69.97 -2.04
CA ILE A 56 -40.73 -69.31 -1.24
C ILE A 56 -39.44 -69.33 -2.00
N VAL A 57 -38.90 -68.11 -2.27
CA VAL A 57 -37.57 -67.94 -2.91
C VAL A 57 -36.70 -67.15 -1.94
N GLY A 58 -35.73 -67.83 -1.32
CA GLY A 58 -34.90 -67.25 -0.26
C GLY A 58 -35.75 -66.82 0.97
N SER A 59 -35.87 -65.53 1.23
CA SER A 59 -36.67 -64.95 2.33
C SER A 59 -38.04 -64.41 1.86
N LYS A 60 -38.41 -64.54 0.59
CA LYS A 60 -39.66 -63.96 0.08
C LYS A 60 -40.69 -65.04 -0.23
N VAL A 61 -41.83 -64.94 0.47
CA VAL A 61 -43.02 -65.75 0.17
C VAL A 61 -43.89 -65.00 -0.82
N THR A 62 -44.32 -65.71 -1.85
CA THR A 62 -45.32 -65.20 -2.82
C THR A 62 -46.49 -66.16 -2.81
N CYS A 63 -47.66 -65.71 -2.38
CA CYS A 63 -48.91 -66.48 -2.35
C CYS A 63 -49.79 -66.05 -3.54
N LYS A 64 -50.33 -67.03 -4.26
CA LYS A 64 -51.37 -66.82 -5.26
C LYS A 64 -52.70 -67.20 -4.61
N LEU A 65 -53.63 -66.26 -4.61
CA LEU A 65 -54.97 -66.45 -3.99
C LEU A 65 -55.91 -67.06 -5.00
N VAL A 66 -56.98 -67.64 -4.46
CA VAL A 66 -58.10 -68.23 -5.23
C VAL A 66 -58.78 -67.20 -6.15
N ASP A 67 -58.73 -65.89 -5.80
CA ASP A 67 -59.24 -64.79 -6.62
C ASP A 67 -58.25 -64.37 -7.76
N GLY A 68 -57.18 -65.09 -7.92
CA GLY A 68 -56.12 -64.84 -8.94
C GLY A 68 -55.12 -63.74 -8.61
N LYS A 69 -55.21 -63.07 -7.45
CA LYS A 69 -54.27 -62.03 -7.01
C LYS A 69 -53.02 -62.63 -6.37
N GLU A 70 -51.89 -61.97 -6.56
CA GLU A 70 -50.64 -62.33 -5.90
C GLU A 70 -50.39 -61.43 -4.71
N LYS A 71 -50.03 -62.02 -3.59
CA LYS A 71 -49.60 -61.32 -2.37
C LYS A 71 -48.19 -61.80 -1.99
N THR A 72 -47.34 -60.86 -1.56
CA THR A 72 -45.95 -61.19 -1.19
C THR A 72 -45.67 -60.75 0.23
N HIS A 73 -44.82 -61.53 0.91
CA HIS A 73 -44.29 -61.18 2.24
C HIS A 73 -42.79 -61.52 2.32
N THR A 74 -42.00 -60.69 3.01
CA THR A 74 -40.59 -60.95 3.23
C THR A 74 -40.44 -61.52 4.64
N LEU A 75 -40.05 -62.78 4.72
CA LEU A 75 -39.87 -63.47 6.00
C LEU A 75 -38.61 -62.96 6.72
N LEU A 76 -38.72 -62.69 8.01
CA LEU A 76 -37.60 -62.42 8.90
C LEU A 76 -36.85 -63.73 9.25
N SER A 77 -37.58 -64.85 9.33
CA SER A 77 -37.04 -66.17 9.56
C SER A 77 -37.94 -67.23 8.95
N LEU A 78 -37.38 -68.21 8.26
CA LEU A 78 -38.11 -69.37 7.73
C LEU A 78 -38.68 -70.23 8.85
N ALA A 79 -38.04 -70.25 10.05
CA ALA A 79 -38.49 -70.98 11.20
C ALA A 79 -39.85 -70.47 11.69
N LEU A 80 -40.08 -69.16 11.73
CA LEU A 80 -41.40 -68.55 12.08
C LEU A 80 -42.47 -68.92 11.08
N PHE A 81 -42.15 -69.00 9.81
CA PHE A 81 -43.10 -69.46 8.79
C PHE A 81 -43.49 -70.92 9.01
N ASN A 82 -42.53 -71.79 9.26
CA ASN A 82 -42.73 -73.21 9.50
C ASN A 82 -43.54 -73.44 10.81
N GLU A 83 -43.35 -72.65 11.82
CA GLU A 83 -44.05 -72.79 13.12
C GLU A 83 -45.52 -72.33 13.04
N HIS A 84 -45.83 -71.25 12.35
CA HIS A 84 -47.15 -70.62 12.38
C HIS A 84 -47.98 -70.81 11.10
N VAL A 85 -47.32 -71.05 9.92
CA VAL A 85 -48.05 -71.14 8.63
C VAL A 85 -48.13 -72.59 8.14
N MET A 86 -47.05 -73.35 8.26
CA MET A 86 -47.00 -74.73 7.78
C MET A 86 -48.08 -75.65 8.40
N PRO A 87 -48.41 -75.55 9.72
CA PRO A 87 -49.50 -76.33 10.24
C PRO A 87 -50.85 -76.02 9.59
N LEU A 88 -51.12 -74.75 9.21
CA LEU A 88 -52.34 -74.33 8.58
C LEU A 88 -52.46 -74.82 7.11
N THR A 89 -51.36 -75.17 6.47
CA THR A 89 -51.36 -75.69 5.09
C THR A 89 -51.98 -77.09 4.99
N GLU A 90 -52.01 -77.88 6.09
CA GLU A 90 -52.63 -79.20 6.20
C GLU A 90 -54.20 -79.09 6.29
N GLU A 91 -54.68 -77.93 6.77
CA GLU A 91 -56.10 -77.67 6.97
C GLU A 91 -56.69 -76.92 5.74
N CYS A 92 -55.93 -76.45 4.80
CA CYS A 92 -56.35 -75.71 3.60
C CYS A 92 -56.81 -76.64 2.49
N GLU A 93 -58.06 -76.63 2.15
CA GLU A 93 -58.63 -77.43 1.03
C GLU A 93 -58.33 -76.84 -0.38
N ASN A 94 -58.12 -75.53 -0.45
CA ASN A 94 -57.87 -74.82 -1.72
C ASN A 94 -56.41 -74.81 -2.13
N LEU A 95 -55.46 -75.21 -1.28
CA LEU A 95 -54.02 -75.19 -1.57
C LEU A 95 -53.66 -76.37 -2.48
N LYS A 96 -53.32 -76.09 -3.71
CA LYS A 96 -53.01 -77.10 -4.76
C LYS A 96 -51.53 -77.43 -4.86
N ASP A 97 -50.66 -76.47 -4.67
CA ASP A 97 -49.20 -76.66 -4.84
C ASP A 97 -48.38 -75.64 -4.04
N TYR A 98 -47.19 -76.04 -3.60
CA TYR A 98 -46.21 -75.14 -2.99
C TYR A 98 -44.80 -75.57 -3.32
N ASN A 99 -43.87 -74.55 -3.43
CA ASN A 99 -42.47 -74.77 -3.79
C ASN A 99 -41.51 -73.95 -2.99
N PHE A 100 -40.33 -74.52 -2.68
CA PHE A 100 -39.24 -73.87 -2.00
C PHE A 100 -38.02 -73.81 -2.95
N GLU A 101 -37.52 -72.59 -3.25
CA GLU A 101 -36.37 -72.40 -4.08
C GLU A 101 -35.31 -71.61 -3.32
N GLU A 102 -34.04 -72.01 -3.47
CA GLU A 102 -32.93 -71.24 -2.90
C GLU A 102 -32.81 -69.90 -3.61
N GLY A 103 -32.70 -68.78 -2.87
CA GLY A 103 -32.46 -67.46 -3.40
C GLY A 103 -31.08 -67.35 -3.99
N PHE A 104 -30.92 -66.70 -5.11
CA PHE A 104 -29.65 -66.43 -5.74
C PHE A 104 -28.78 -65.55 -4.78
N VAL A 105 -27.71 -66.08 -4.23
CA VAL A 105 -26.76 -65.37 -3.36
C VAL A 105 -25.61 -64.86 -4.23
N LEU A 106 -25.48 -63.53 -4.32
CA LEU A 106 -24.37 -62.88 -5.03
C LEU A 106 -23.05 -63.26 -4.31
N PRO A 107 -22.02 -63.74 -5.01
CA PRO A 107 -20.72 -63.99 -4.40
C PRO A 107 -20.21 -62.74 -3.66
N TRP A 108 -19.56 -62.92 -2.49
CA TRP A 108 -19.11 -61.83 -1.61
C TRP A 108 -18.21 -60.80 -2.29
N TRP A 109 -17.44 -61.22 -3.31
CA TRP A 109 -16.56 -60.35 -4.08
C TRP A 109 -17.32 -59.36 -4.98
N VAL A 110 -18.55 -59.68 -5.42
CA VAL A 110 -19.40 -58.80 -6.22
C VAL A 110 -19.95 -57.64 -5.39
N SER A 111 -20.29 -57.91 -4.13
CA SER A 111 -20.73 -56.87 -3.18
C SER A 111 -19.60 -55.93 -2.75
N SER A 112 -18.31 -56.38 -2.80
CA SER A 112 -17.15 -55.56 -2.52
C SER A 112 -16.60 -54.78 -3.75
N LEU A 113 -17.05 -55.09 -4.97
CA LEU A 113 -16.57 -54.48 -6.21
C LEU A 113 -16.72 -52.91 -6.24
N PRO A 114 -17.84 -52.31 -5.78
CA PRO A 114 -17.95 -50.86 -5.69
C PRO A 114 -16.91 -50.22 -4.76
N LEU A 115 -16.60 -50.88 -3.66
CA LEU A 115 -15.60 -50.41 -2.68
C LEU A 115 -14.18 -50.47 -3.27
N LEU A 116 -13.85 -51.55 -4.01
CA LEU A 116 -12.58 -51.68 -4.70
C LEU A 116 -12.39 -50.69 -5.83
N LEU A 117 -13.45 -50.38 -6.58
CA LEU A 117 -13.43 -49.33 -7.60
C LEU A 117 -13.23 -47.94 -6.97
N LEU A 118 -13.92 -47.65 -5.88
CA LEU A 118 -13.77 -46.38 -5.16
C LEU A 118 -12.35 -46.22 -4.62
N SER A 119 -11.78 -47.27 -4.01
CA SER A 119 -10.40 -47.23 -3.52
C SER A 119 -9.41 -47.06 -4.67
N GLY A 120 -9.60 -47.69 -5.81
CA GLY A 120 -8.80 -47.51 -7.02
C GLY A 120 -8.82 -46.08 -7.54
N VAL A 121 -9.99 -45.41 -7.54
CA VAL A 121 -10.13 -44.00 -7.92
C VAL A 121 -9.39 -43.10 -6.93
N VAL A 122 -9.53 -43.33 -5.63
CA VAL A 122 -8.83 -42.56 -4.60
C VAL A 122 -7.30 -42.71 -4.74
N ILE A 123 -6.80 -43.93 -4.93
CA ILE A 123 -5.37 -44.19 -5.15
C ILE A 123 -4.90 -43.53 -6.46
N PHE A 124 -5.68 -43.57 -7.52
CA PHE A 124 -5.35 -42.91 -8.78
C PHE A 124 -5.27 -41.40 -8.62
N ILE A 125 -6.22 -40.77 -7.91
CA ILE A 125 -6.21 -39.34 -7.60
C ILE A 125 -4.97 -39.01 -6.73
N MET A 126 -4.65 -39.84 -5.76
CA MET A 126 -3.48 -39.66 -4.88
C MET A 126 -2.15 -39.78 -5.68
N ILE A 127 -2.03 -40.75 -6.58
CA ILE A 127 -0.86 -40.88 -7.47
C ILE A 127 -0.78 -39.71 -8.45
N MET A 128 -1.91 -39.22 -8.98
CA MET A 128 -1.94 -38.09 -9.89
C MET A 128 -1.59 -36.79 -9.16
N SER A 129 -2.06 -36.58 -7.92
CA SER A 129 -1.71 -35.43 -7.09
C SER A 129 -0.22 -35.45 -6.68
N THR A 130 0.34 -36.61 -6.33
CA THR A 130 1.77 -36.74 -5.99
C THR A 130 2.68 -36.57 -7.22
N ARG A 131 2.27 -37.01 -8.40
CA ARG A 131 2.98 -36.73 -9.66
C ARG A 131 2.94 -35.24 -10.04
N GLN A 132 1.86 -34.54 -9.70
CA GLN A 132 1.74 -33.09 -9.90
C GLN A 132 2.58 -32.30 -8.89
N MET A 133 2.81 -32.83 -7.69
CA MET A 133 3.69 -32.24 -6.67
C MET A 133 5.19 -32.51 -6.92
N ASN A 134 5.55 -33.64 -7.54
CA ASN A 134 6.95 -33.99 -7.83
C ASN A 134 7.47 -33.47 -9.20
N GLY A 135 6.60 -32.94 -10.05
CA GLY A 135 7.01 -32.25 -11.27
C GLY A 135 7.29 -30.78 -10.97
N GLY A 136 8.47 -30.41 -10.53
CA GLY A 136 9.00 -29.13 -10.08
C GLY A 136 8.57 -27.85 -10.83
N LYS A 137 7.28 -27.54 -10.83
CA LYS A 137 6.73 -26.22 -11.15
C LYS A 137 5.76 -25.86 -10.04
N ALA A 138 6.24 -25.08 -9.09
CA ALA A 138 5.41 -24.44 -8.08
C ALA A 138 4.16 -23.81 -8.73
N PRO A 139 2.99 -23.86 -8.06
CA PRO A 139 1.79 -23.19 -8.55
C PRO A 139 2.12 -21.75 -8.93
N GLY A 140 1.55 -21.23 -10.01
CA GLY A 140 1.88 -19.89 -10.55
C GLY A 140 1.78 -18.71 -9.58
N PHE A 141 1.29 -18.92 -8.36
CA PHE A 141 1.26 -17.97 -7.25
C PHE A 141 2.64 -17.69 -6.62
N ALA A 142 3.61 -18.61 -6.75
CA ALA A 142 4.95 -18.46 -6.16
C ALA A 142 5.97 -17.83 -7.13
N ARG A 143 5.58 -17.50 -8.36
CA ARG A 143 6.48 -16.82 -9.30
C ARG A 143 6.50 -15.33 -9.02
N ALA A 144 7.69 -14.77 -8.95
CA ALA A 144 7.87 -13.34 -8.89
C ALA A 144 7.21 -12.69 -10.13
N ARG A 145 6.40 -11.65 -9.92
CA ARG A 145 5.90 -10.79 -11.01
C ARG A 145 7.01 -9.80 -11.37
N VAL A 146 8.13 -10.31 -11.82
CA VAL A 146 9.25 -9.48 -12.26
C VAL A 146 8.84 -8.77 -13.54
N ARG A 147 8.90 -7.45 -13.54
CA ARG A 147 8.79 -6.66 -14.77
C ARG A 147 10.19 -6.54 -15.36
N MET A 148 10.42 -7.17 -16.49
CA MET A 148 11.55 -6.84 -17.34
C MET A 148 11.17 -5.58 -18.13
N ALA A 149 11.99 -4.56 -18.10
CA ALA A 149 11.90 -3.47 -19.07
C ALA A 149 12.46 -4.00 -20.41
N GLU A 150 11.62 -4.74 -21.15
CA GLU A 150 12.00 -5.31 -22.46
C GLU A 150 11.71 -4.35 -23.62
N ASP A 151 10.93 -3.28 -23.41
CA ASP A 151 10.63 -2.32 -24.47
C ASP A 151 11.80 -1.35 -24.66
N GLU A 152 12.46 -1.48 -25.83
CA GLU A 152 13.54 -0.57 -26.26
C GLU A 152 13.11 0.91 -26.27
N ASN A 153 11.82 1.20 -26.35
CA ASN A 153 11.24 2.55 -26.33
C ASN A 153 11.21 3.19 -24.92
N GLU A 154 11.52 2.47 -23.86
CA GLU A 154 11.55 2.98 -22.48
C GLU A 154 12.95 3.02 -21.84
N LYS A 155 14.02 2.90 -22.62
CA LYS A 155 15.40 3.02 -22.11
C LYS A 155 15.64 4.45 -21.64
N LYS A 156 15.63 4.65 -20.32
CA LYS A 156 16.03 5.90 -19.67
C LYS A 156 17.54 5.91 -19.47
N THR A 157 18.20 7.03 -19.75
CA THR A 157 19.63 7.26 -19.56
C THR A 157 19.87 8.40 -18.57
N PHE A 158 21.11 8.69 -18.24
CA PHE A 158 21.44 9.84 -17.38
C PHE A 158 21.05 11.19 -17.98
N GLU A 159 20.82 11.27 -19.29
CA GLU A 159 20.28 12.46 -19.95
C GLU A 159 18.81 12.73 -19.59
N ASP A 160 18.05 11.68 -19.22
CA ASP A 160 16.66 11.81 -18.76
C ASP A 160 16.55 12.20 -17.27
N VAL A 161 17.65 12.15 -16.53
CA VAL A 161 17.73 12.52 -15.11
C VAL A 161 18.34 13.90 -14.98
N ALA A 162 17.57 14.86 -14.51
CA ALA A 162 18.00 16.21 -14.27
C ALA A 162 18.21 16.47 -12.77
N GLY A 163 19.20 17.31 -12.42
CA GLY A 163 19.38 17.81 -11.06
C GLY A 163 19.78 16.77 -10.02
N ALA A 164 20.63 15.83 -10.38
CA ALA A 164 21.21 14.82 -9.51
C ALA A 164 22.64 14.49 -10.02
N ASP A 165 23.47 15.51 -10.18
CA ASP A 165 24.74 15.36 -10.88
C ASP A 165 25.76 14.59 -10.03
N GLU A 166 25.79 14.81 -8.71
CA GLU A 166 26.66 14.10 -7.77
C GLU A 166 26.24 12.62 -7.66
N GLU A 167 24.93 12.34 -7.58
CA GLU A 167 24.42 10.98 -7.53
C GLU A 167 24.68 10.23 -8.86
N LYS A 168 24.61 10.93 -9.99
CA LYS A 168 24.98 10.35 -11.31
C LYS A 168 26.45 10.03 -11.38
N GLU A 169 27.34 10.90 -10.89
CA GLU A 169 28.78 10.67 -10.85
C GLU A 169 29.12 9.45 -9.98
N GLU A 170 28.48 9.32 -8.82
CA GLU A 170 28.66 8.17 -7.93
C GLU A 170 28.19 6.85 -8.57
N LEU A 171 27.10 6.89 -9.33
CA LEU A 171 26.57 5.74 -10.04
C LEU A 171 27.31 5.45 -11.37
N ALA A 172 28.01 6.41 -11.94
CA ALA A 172 28.81 6.22 -13.15
C ALA A 172 29.90 5.16 -12.97
N GLU A 173 30.46 5.03 -11.75
CA GLU A 173 31.39 3.93 -11.44
C GLU A 173 30.76 2.55 -11.62
N MET A 174 29.46 2.42 -11.27
CA MET A 174 28.72 1.15 -11.45
C MET A 174 28.48 0.86 -12.94
N VAL A 175 28.16 1.91 -13.70
CA VAL A 175 28.00 1.83 -15.15
C VAL A 175 29.29 1.38 -15.81
N ASP A 176 30.41 2.00 -15.47
CA ASP A 176 31.74 1.64 -16.00
C ASP A 176 32.12 0.20 -15.67
N PHE A 177 31.79 -0.24 -14.45
CA PHE A 177 32.02 -1.63 -14.08
C PHE A 177 31.19 -2.60 -14.91
N LEU A 178 29.88 -2.33 -15.08
CA LEU A 178 29.00 -3.20 -15.87
C LEU A 178 29.43 -3.25 -17.34
N LYS A 179 29.95 -2.13 -17.89
CA LYS A 179 30.49 -2.04 -19.26
C LYS A 179 31.85 -2.74 -19.42
N ALA A 180 32.72 -2.62 -18.41
CA ALA A 180 34.11 -3.10 -18.50
C ALA A 180 34.65 -3.76 -17.22
N PRO A 181 34.06 -4.92 -16.78
CA PRO A 181 34.39 -5.56 -15.50
C PRO A 181 35.86 -5.99 -15.39
N GLN A 182 36.52 -6.33 -16.51
CA GLN A 182 37.92 -6.76 -16.56
C GLN A 182 38.89 -5.72 -16.02
N LYS A 183 38.66 -4.42 -16.29
CA LYS A 183 39.47 -3.31 -15.82
C LYS A 183 39.61 -3.29 -14.29
N TYR A 184 38.54 -3.51 -13.59
CA TYR A 184 38.49 -3.50 -12.12
C TYR A 184 39.08 -4.78 -11.52
N MET A 185 38.81 -5.93 -12.17
CA MET A 185 39.31 -7.24 -11.73
C MET A 185 40.84 -7.30 -11.80
N THR A 186 41.47 -6.74 -12.83
CA THR A 186 42.93 -6.72 -13.01
C THR A 186 43.63 -5.97 -11.88
N LEU A 187 42.99 -4.91 -11.34
CA LEU A 187 43.52 -4.12 -10.23
C LEU A 187 43.17 -4.72 -8.85
N GLY A 188 42.42 -5.81 -8.79
CA GLY A 188 41.98 -6.43 -7.55
C GLY A 188 40.92 -5.64 -6.79
N ALA A 189 40.25 -4.67 -7.43
CA ALA A 189 39.21 -3.88 -6.83
C ALA A 189 37.99 -4.75 -6.49
N ARG A 190 37.39 -4.48 -5.33
CA ARG A 190 36.11 -5.10 -4.93
C ARG A 190 34.99 -4.18 -5.35
N ILE A 191 34.06 -4.73 -6.13
CA ILE A 191 32.92 -4.00 -6.63
C ILE A 191 31.79 -4.09 -5.59
N PRO A 192 31.07 -2.99 -5.33
CA PRO A 192 29.87 -3.02 -4.53
C PRO A 192 28.86 -3.99 -5.13
N LYS A 193 28.35 -4.92 -4.31
CA LYS A 193 27.29 -5.84 -4.75
C LYS A 193 25.92 -5.19 -4.71
N GLY A 194 25.75 -4.20 -3.84
CA GLY A 194 24.48 -3.53 -3.65
C GLY A 194 24.64 -2.04 -3.40
N VAL A 195 23.70 -1.29 -3.96
CA VAL A 195 23.56 0.16 -3.80
C VAL A 195 22.19 0.45 -3.20
N LEU A 196 22.17 1.19 -2.10
CA LEU A 196 20.95 1.65 -1.46
C LEU A 196 20.71 3.12 -1.80
N LEU A 197 19.64 3.42 -2.51
CA LEU A 197 19.17 4.78 -2.77
C LEU A 197 18.27 5.23 -1.62
N VAL A 198 18.69 6.26 -0.90
CA VAL A 198 17.99 6.78 0.28
C VAL A 198 17.54 8.21 0.01
N GLY A 199 16.33 8.58 0.40
CA GLY A 199 15.88 9.97 0.30
C GLY A 199 14.37 10.12 0.35
N PRO A 200 13.85 11.36 0.38
CA PRO A 200 12.43 11.64 0.42
C PRO A 200 11.66 11.03 -0.77
N PRO A 201 10.34 10.78 -0.64
CA PRO A 201 9.54 10.32 -1.77
C PRO A 201 9.54 11.38 -2.89
N GLY A 202 9.41 10.94 -4.15
CA GLY A 202 9.33 11.82 -5.30
C GLY A 202 10.65 12.41 -5.81
N THR A 203 11.81 12.06 -5.20
CA THR A 203 13.14 12.59 -5.61
C THR A 203 13.76 11.87 -6.82
N GLY A 204 13.08 10.86 -7.39
CA GLY A 204 13.55 10.20 -8.63
C GLY A 204 14.43 8.96 -8.42
N LYS A 205 14.46 8.35 -7.22
CA LYS A 205 15.26 7.14 -6.92
C LYS A 205 15.06 6.01 -7.93
N THR A 206 13.82 5.69 -8.23
CA THR A 206 13.45 4.64 -9.21
C THR A 206 13.88 5.03 -10.64
N LEU A 207 13.77 6.31 -11.00
CA LEU A 207 14.22 6.84 -12.30
C LEU A 207 15.74 6.73 -12.42
N LEU A 208 16.47 7.09 -11.37
CA LEU A 208 17.94 7.04 -11.34
C LEU A 208 18.44 5.59 -11.47
N ALA A 209 17.78 4.61 -10.81
CA ALA A 209 18.11 3.20 -10.97
C ALA A 209 17.86 2.68 -12.39
N LYS A 210 16.75 3.09 -13.02
CA LYS A 210 16.47 2.77 -14.44
C LYS A 210 17.50 3.40 -15.38
N ALA A 211 17.85 4.65 -15.12
CA ALA A 211 18.85 5.38 -15.92
C ALA A 211 20.24 4.74 -15.83
N THR A 212 20.64 4.26 -14.65
CA THR A 212 21.89 3.51 -14.45
C THR A 212 21.93 2.25 -15.30
N ALA A 213 20.83 1.49 -15.37
CA ALA A 213 20.76 0.30 -16.20
C ALA A 213 20.77 0.61 -17.70
N GLY A 214 20.03 1.63 -18.11
CA GLY A 214 20.00 2.08 -19.50
C GLY A 214 21.35 2.63 -19.97
N GLU A 215 22.04 3.40 -19.12
CA GLU A 215 23.38 3.91 -19.38
C GLU A 215 24.43 2.78 -19.49
N ALA A 216 24.29 1.74 -18.65
CA ALA A 216 25.11 0.55 -18.72
C ALA A 216 24.76 -0.38 -19.89
N GLY A 217 23.57 -0.25 -20.49
CA GLY A 217 23.08 -1.11 -21.55
C GLY A 217 22.75 -2.54 -21.08
N VAL A 218 22.37 -2.73 -19.80
CA VAL A 218 22.10 -4.02 -19.20
C VAL A 218 20.61 -4.21 -18.87
N PRO A 219 20.11 -5.46 -18.79
CA PRO A 219 18.75 -5.75 -18.36
C PRO A 219 18.43 -5.19 -16.98
N PHE A 220 17.20 -4.66 -16.81
CA PHE A 220 16.69 -4.10 -15.57
C PHE A 220 15.52 -4.93 -15.05
N PHE A 221 15.70 -5.57 -13.90
CA PHE A 221 14.67 -6.33 -13.21
C PHE A 221 14.13 -5.48 -12.07
N THR A 222 12.84 -5.19 -12.07
CA THR A 222 12.22 -4.38 -11.01
C THR A 222 11.13 -5.14 -10.27
N ILE A 223 11.11 -4.98 -8.95
CA ILE A 223 10.09 -5.52 -8.05
C ILE A 223 9.89 -4.55 -6.89
N SER A 224 8.66 -4.49 -6.35
CA SER A 224 8.42 -3.78 -5.09
C SER A 224 8.70 -4.68 -3.89
N GLY A 225 9.28 -4.13 -2.82
CA GLY A 225 9.43 -4.83 -1.54
C GLY A 225 8.09 -5.36 -1.01
N SER A 226 6.99 -4.64 -1.27
CA SER A 226 5.64 -5.08 -0.91
C SER A 226 5.20 -6.37 -1.64
N ASP A 227 5.70 -6.63 -2.85
CA ASP A 227 5.40 -7.85 -3.60
C ASP A 227 5.97 -9.12 -2.95
N PHE A 228 6.90 -8.97 -2.03
CA PHE A 228 7.45 -10.08 -1.26
C PHE A 228 6.65 -10.41 0.00
N VAL A 229 5.78 -9.49 0.46
CA VAL A 229 4.96 -9.68 1.66
C VAL A 229 3.66 -10.37 1.28
N GLU A 230 3.46 -11.58 1.77
CA GLU A 230 2.27 -12.40 1.51
C GLU A 230 1.74 -13.00 2.82
N LEU A 231 0.50 -13.47 2.79
CA LEU A 231 -0.13 -14.12 3.95
C LEU A 231 0.38 -15.56 4.20
N TYR A 232 1.00 -16.18 3.19
CA TYR A 232 1.45 -17.56 3.25
C TYR A 232 2.95 -17.64 3.47
N VAL A 233 3.36 -18.29 4.53
CA VAL A 233 4.77 -18.46 4.90
C VAL A 233 5.57 -19.16 3.78
N GLY A 234 6.71 -18.57 3.41
CA GLY A 234 7.64 -19.09 2.41
C GLY A 234 7.39 -18.67 0.97
N VAL A 235 6.27 -17.98 0.66
CA VAL A 235 6.00 -17.48 -0.69
C VAL A 235 6.94 -16.33 -1.04
N GLY A 236 7.15 -15.37 -0.14
CA GLY A 236 8.10 -14.27 -0.32
C GLY A 236 9.52 -14.77 -0.57
N ALA A 237 10.00 -15.69 0.25
CA ALA A 237 11.31 -16.31 0.06
C ALA A 237 11.45 -17.06 -1.28
N SER A 238 10.37 -17.66 -1.77
CA SER A 238 10.34 -18.31 -3.09
C SER A 238 10.42 -17.30 -4.22
N ARG A 239 9.75 -16.15 -4.10
CA ARG A 239 9.83 -15.05 -5.08
C ARG A 239 11.22 -14.43 -5.12
N VAL A 240 11.87 -14.25 -3.97
CA VAL A 240 13.26 -13.80 -3.92
C VAL A 240 14.15 -14.75 -4.71
N ARG A 241 14.09 -16.06 -4.46
CA ARG A 241 14.88 -17.06 -5.20
C ARG A 241 14.61 -17.01 -6.70
N ASP A 242 13.35 -16.92 -7.12
CA ASP A 242 12.97 -16.86 -8.54
C ASP A 242 13.53 -15.61 -9.22
N LEU A 243 13.43 -14.44 -8.57
CA LEU A 243 14.02 -13.18 -9.05
C LEU A 243 15.53 -13.32 -9.29
N PHE A 244 16.26 -13.80 -8.27
CA PHE A 244 17.71 -13.93 -8.37
C PHE A 244 18.17 -15.04 -9.34
N GLU A 245 17.36 -16.09 -9.51
CA GLU A 245 17.61 -17.11 -10.53
C GLU A 245 17.46 -16.55 -11.95
N GLN A 246 16.45 -15.68 -12.17
CA GLN A 246 16.27 -14.98 -13.44
C GLN A 246 17.43 -14.01 -13.69
N ALA A 247 17.82 -13.22 -12.69
CA ALA A 247 18.95 -12.30 -12.80
C ALA A 247 20.27 -13.03 -13.12
N LYS A 248 20.53 -14.18 -12.49
CA LYS A 248 21.73 -15.02 -12.78
C LYS A 248 21.76 -15.50 -14.23
N LYS A 249 20.62 -15.73 -14.85
CA LYS A 249 20.52 -16.15 -16.26
C LYS A 249 20.73 -15.00 -17.25
N ALA A 250 20.46 -13.77 -16.82
CA ALA A 250 20.53 -12.55 -17.64
C ALA A 250 21.75 -11.66 -17.33
N ALA A 251 22.70 -12.15 -16.55
CA ALA A 251 23.89 -11.38 -16.19
C ALA A 251 24.76 -11.03 -17.43
N PRO A 252 25.31 -9.80 -17.54
CA PRO A 252 25.25 -8.73 -16.54
C PRO A 252 23.89 -8.02 -16.49
N CYS A 253 23.41 -7.68 -15.28
CA CYS A 253 22.10 -7.04 -15.09
C CYS A 253 22.02 -6.23 -13.78
N ILE A 254 21.01 -5.36 -13.68
CA ILE A 254 20.64 -4.67 -12.46
C ILE A 254 19.32 -5.26 -11.94
N VAL A 255 19.29 -5.61 -10.64
CA VAL A 255 18.08 -5.97 -9.91
C VAL A 255 17.70 -4.81 -9.01
N PHE A 256 16.53 -4.25 -9.19
CA PHE A 256 16.03 -3.12 -8.42
C PHE A 256 14.86 -3.53 -7.52
N ILE A 257 14.98 -3.22 -6.23
CA ILE A 257 13.96 -3.48 -5.22
C ILE A 257 13.48 -2.12 -4.70
N ASP A 258 12.28 -1.71 -5.11
CA ASP A 258 11.67 -0.49 -4.59
C ASP A 258 11.04 -0.74 -3.22
N GLU A 259 10.95 0.29 -2.38
CA GLU A 259 10.37 0.20 -1.03
C GLU A 259 10.94 -0.99 -0.21
N ILE A 260 12.26 -1.13 -0.18
CA ILE A 260 12.92 -2.26 0.51
C ILE A 260 12.57 -2.34 1.99
N ASP A 261 12.17 -1.23 2.62
CA ASP A 261 11.73 -1.15 4.01
C ASP A 261 10.45 -1.97 4.28
N ALA A 262 9.66 -2.30 3.27
CA ALA A 262 8.53 -3.23 3.41
C ALA A 262 8.96 -4.62 3.91
N VAL A 263 10.17 -5.08 3.52
CA VAL A 263 10.73 -6.39 3.87
C VAL A 263 11.92 -6.27 4.82
N GLY A 264 12.70 -5.21 4.65
CA GLY A 264 14.00 -4.99 5.31
C GLY A 264 13.92 -4.35 6.69
N ARG A 265 12.75 -4.21 7.29
CA ARG A 265 12.57 -3.56 8.59
C ARG A 265 13.22 -4.36 9.72
N GLN A 266 13.76 -3.65 10.73
CA GLN A 266 14.35 -4.24 11.96
C GLN A 266 13.39 -5.19 12.66
N ARG A 267 13.96 -6.24 13.26
CA ARG A 267 13.24 -7.29 14.00
C ARG A 267 12.52 -6.71 15.20
N GLY A 268 11.20 -6.83 15.23
CA GLY A 268 10.38 -6.47 16.39
C GLY A 268 10.08 -7.72 17.22
N THR A 269 10.02 -7.59 18.55
CA THR A 269 9.62 -8.66 19.48
C THR A 269 8.09 -8.87 19.52
N GLY A 270 7.38 -8.66 18.42
CA GLY A 270 5.92 -8.77 18.33
C GLY A 270 5.44 -10.22 18.20
N LEU A 271 4.44 -10.60 19.01
CA LEU A 271 3.73 -11.88 18.98
C LEU A 271 2.68 -11.87 17.84
N GLY A 272 3.10 -12.10 16.58
CA GLY A 272 2.13 -12.21 15.47
C GLY A 272 2.70 -12.88 14.25
N GLY A 273 1.99 -13.86 13.66
CA GLY A 273 2.43 -14.72 12.55
C GLY A 273 2.78 -14.03 11.23
N GLY A 274 2.58 -12.71 11.09
CA GLY A 274 3.03 -11.94 9.93
C GLY A 274 4.50 -11.50 10.00
N HIS A 275 5.15 -11.68 11.15
CA HIS A 275 6.58 -11.35 11.32
C HIS A 275 7.49 -12.46 10.80
N ASP A 276 7.10 -13.72 10.97
CA ASP A 276 7.91 -14.89 10.56
C ASP A 276 8.12 -14.94 9.05
N GLU A 277 7.12 -14.54 8.26
CA GLU A 277 7.20 -14.54 6.81
C GLU A 277 8.15 -13.46 6.29
N ARG A 278 8.07 -12.24 6.86
CA ARG A 278 8.99 -11.13 6.51
C ARG A 278 10.44 -11.47 6.87
N GLU A 279 10.67 -12.02 8.06
CA GLU A 279 12.02 -12.45 8.48
C GLU A 279 12.57 -13.55 7.58
N GLN A 280 11.75 -14.53 7.19
CA GLN A 280 12.16 -15.57 6.28
C GLN A 280 12.51 -15.00 4.90
N THR A 281 11.75 -14.04 4.42
CA THR A 281 11.99 -13.37 3.15
C THR A 281 13.25 -12.52 3.20
N LEU A 282 13.44 -11.74 4.27
CA LEU A 282 14.66 -10.96 4.49
C LEU A 282 15.89 -11.88 4.55
N ASN A 283 15.83 -12.95 5.33
CA ASN A 283 16.92 -13.90 5.42
C ASN A 283 17.26 -14.53 4.06
N GLN A 284 16.24 -14.85 3.24
CA GLN A 284 16.46 -15.35 1.88
C GLN A 284 17.14 -14.30 1.00
N LEU A 285 16.73 -13.03 1.09
CA LEU A 285 17.37 -11.93 0.36
C LEU A 285 18.86 -11.81 0.73
N LEU A 286 19.16 -11.84 2.03
CA LEU A 286 20.54 -11.81 2.52
C LEU A 286 21.36 -13.00 2.01
N VAL A 287 20.79 -14.21 2.01
CA VAL A 287 21.44 -15.41 1.48
C VAL A 287 21.73 -15.31 -0.01
N GLU A 288 20.77 -14.80 -0.81
CA GLU A 288 20.99 -14.61 -2.25
C GLU A 288 22.08 -13.56 -2.53
N MET A 289 22.10 -12.44 -1.79
CA MET A 289 23.13 -11.41 -1.93
C MET A 289 24.53 -11.92 -1.52
N ASP A 290 24.61 -12.69 -0.43
CA ASP A 290 25.88 -13.29 0.02
C ASP A 290 26.35 -14.37 -0.96
N GLY A 291 25.40 -15.09 -1.59
CA GLY A 291 25.66 -16.17 -2.56
C GLY A 291 26.21 -15.74 -3.90
N PHE A 292 26.24 -14.44 -4.20
CA PHE A 292 26.91 -13.95 -5.42
C PHE A 292 28.41 -14.13 -5.35
N GLY A 293 28.97 -14.79 -6.37
CA GLY A 293 30.41 -14.81 -6.59
C GLY A 293 30.96 -13.38 -6.81
N LYS A 294 32.25 -13.18 -6.55
CA LYS A 294 32.91 -11.88 -6.70
C LYS A 294 32.75 -11.25 -8.10
N ASN A 295 32.31 -12.03 -9.08
CA ASN A 295 32.28 -11.65 -10.51
C ASN A 295 30.95 -11.99 -11.19
N SER A 296 29.85 -12.00 -10.46
CA SER A 296 28.54 -12.42 -11.03
C SER A 296 27.97 -11.45 -12.07
N GLY A 297 28.50 -10.22 -12.18
CA GLY A 297 27.95 -9.19 -13.08
C GLY A 297 26.55 -8.69 -12.69
N ILE A 298 26.09 -9.01 -11.48
CA ILE A 298 24.78 -8.59 -10.97
C ILE A 298 25.01 -7.51 -9.92
N ILE A 299 24.34 -6.36 -10.09
CA ILE A 299 24.26 -5.31 -9.08
C ILE A 299 22.84 -5.25 -8.56
N VAL A 300 22.68 -5.31 -7.24
CA VAL A 300 21.40 -5.14 -6.58
C VAL A 300 21.26 -3.68 -6.15
N MET A 301 20.28 -2.98 -6.70
CA MET A 301 19.93 -1.65 -6.24
C MET A 301 18.65 -1.72 -5.43
N ALA A 302 18.55 -0.94 -4.37
CA ALA A 302 17.30 -0.83 -3.62
C ALA A 302 16.98 0.64 -3.31
N ALA A 303 15.71 0.97 -3.16
CA ALA A 303 15.28 2.30 -2.76
C ALA A 303 14.46 2.24 -1.47
N THR A 304 14.67 3.25 -0.61
CA THR A 304 13.87 3.45 0.60
C THR A 304 13.69 4.94 0.90
N ASN A 305 12.57 5.27 1.49
CA ASN A 305 12.34 6.61 2.06
C ASN A 305 12.79 6.68 3.53
N ARG A 306 13.08 5.52 4.16
CA ARG A 306 13.36 5.39 5.59
C ARG A 306 14.51 4.42 5.84
N ALA A 307 15.73 4.90 5.69
CA ALA A 307 16.92 4.10 5.99
C ALA A 307 17.03 3.73 7.50
N ASP A 308 16.43 4.57 8.37
CA ASP A 308 16.43 4.42 9.82
C ASP A 308 15.74 3.14 10.31
N VAL A 309 14.76 2.64 9.56
CA VAL A 309 14.00 1.42 9.94
C VAL A 309 14.62 0.12 9.42
N LEU A 310 15.63 0.19 8.55
CA LEU A 310 16.24 -1.00 7.95
C LEU A 310 17.04 -1.83 8.96
N ASP A 311 17.00 -3.15 8.78
CA ASP A 311 17.84 -4.08 9.54
C ASP A 311 19.32 -3.82 9.21
N PRO A 312 20.18 -3.56 10.23
CA PRO A 312 21.61 -3.32 10.03
C PRO A 312 22.32 -4.44 9.26
N ALA A 313 21.77 -5.64 9.24
CA ALA A 313 22.31 -6.74 8.45
C ALA A 313 22.30 -6.48 6.94
N LEU A 314 21.36 -5.67 6.44
CA LEU A 314 21.31 -5.26 5.02
C LEU A 314 22.47 -4.32 4.65
N LEU A 315 22.94 -3.52 5.61
CA LEU A 315 23.96 -2.49 5.40
C LEU A 315 25.40 -3.00 5.62
N ARG A 316 25.56 -4.31 5.86
CA ARG A 316 26.88 -4.90 6.05
C ARG A 316 27.65 -5.00 4.73
N PRO A 317 29.00 -4.87 4.77
CA PRO A 317 29.83 -5.05 3.58
C PRO A 317 29.55 -6.35 2.83
N GLY A 318 29.42 -6.27 1.51
CA GLY A 318 29.05 -7.39 0.64
C GLY A 318 27.54 -7.53 0.39
N ARG A 319 26.72 -6.61 0.92
CA ARG A 319 25.27 -6.48 0.69
C ARG A 319 24.98 -5.10 0.10
N PHE A 320 24.25 -4.22 0.82
CA PHE A 320 24.13 -2.80 0.42
C PHE A 320 25.30 -2.00 1.04
N ASP A 321 26.44 -2.14 0.45
CA ASP A 321 27.70 -1.57 0.93
C ASP A 321 27.96 -0.14 0.43
N ARG A 322 27.14 0.35 -0.51
CA ARG A 322 27.12 1.75 -0.92
C ARG A 322 25.74 2.34 -0.69
N GLN A 323 25.70 3.54 -0.09
CA GLN A 323 24.49 4.31 0.11
C GLN A 323 24.60 5.61 -0.65
N VAL A 324 23.64 5.88 -1.54
CA VAL A 324 23.52 7.13 -2.30
C VAL A 324 22.31 7.89 -1.79
N TYR A 325 22.53 9.09 -1.28
CA TYR A 325 21.47 9.93 -0.77
C TYR A 325 20.90 10.80 -1.89
N VAL A 326 19.66 10.55 -2.29
CA VAL A 326 18.95 11.31 -3.33
C VAL A 326 18.08 12.35 -2.65
N GLY A 327 18.63 13.55 -2.48
CA GLY A 327 18.01 14.67 -1.80
C GLY A 327 16.92 15.37 -2.61
N ARG A 328 16.36 16.44 -2.03
CA ARG A 328 15.56 17.39 -2.79
C ARG A 328 16.47 18.21 -3.70
N PRO A 329 16.05 18.52 -4.93
CA PRO A 329 16.88 19.28 -5.86
C PRO A 329 17.08 20.73 -5.37
N ASP A 330 18.28 21.26 -5.59
CA ASP A 330 18.59 22.68 -5.44
C ASP A 330 17.92 23.51 -6.54
N GLN A 331 18.06 24.83 -6.52
CA GLN A 331 17.44 25.71 -7.51
C GLN A 331 17.82 25.33 -8.96
N LYS A 332 19.10 25.02 -9.21
CA LYS A 332 19.57 24.63 -10.56
C LYS A 332 18.96 23.29 -10.98
N GLY A 333 18.91 22.34 -10.06
CA GLY A 333 18.28 21.04 -10.28
C GLY A 333 16.77 21.18 -10.57
N ARG A 334 16.04 22.03 -9.81
CA ARG A 334 14.62 22.28 -10.09
C ARG A 334 14.41 22.89 -11.47
N GLU A 335 15.23 23.87 -11.87
CA GLU A 335 15.17 24.44 -13.22
C GLU A 335 15.43 23.40 -14.31
N ALA A 336 16.43 22.54 -14.12
CA ALA A 336 16.74 21.47 -15.06
C ALA A 336 15.60 20.45 -15.15
N ILE A 337 15.00 20.04 -14.01
CA ILE A 337 13.86 19.15 -13.95
C ILE A 337 12.63 19.76 -14.66
N LEU A 338 12.34 21.04 -14.40
CA LEU A 338 11.25 21.75 -15.08
C LEU A 338 11.43 21.73 -16.60
N LYS A 339 12.66 21.97 -17.11
CA LYS A 339 12.95 21.90 -18.54
C LYS A 339 12.71 20.52 -19.14
N VAL A 340 13.01 19.46 -18.39
CA VAL A 340 12.76 18.08 -18.84
C VAL A 340 11.25 17.82 -18.93
N HIS A 341 10.47 18.18 -17.91
CA HIS A 341 9.02 17.97 -17.89
C HIS A 341 8.23 18.98 -18.76
N ALA A 342 8.88 20.06 -19.20
CA ALA A 342 8.33 21.02 -20.17
C ALA A 342 8.31 20.47 -21.60
N LYS A 343 9.09 19.43 -21.90
CA LYS A 343 9.13 18.84 -23.25
C LYS A 343 7.73 18.38 -23.67
N GLY A 344 7.29 18.87 -24.84
CA GLY A 344 5.95 18.55 -25.39
C GLY A 344 4.79 19.39 -24.85
N LYS A 345 5.07 20.43 -24.04
CA LYS A 345 4.07 21.43 -23.59
C LYS A 345 4.38 22.78 -24.23
N SER A 346 3.35 23.58 -24.54
CA SER A 346 3.50 24.94 -25.09
C SER A 346 3.42 25.96 -23.97
N PHE A 347 4.39 26.84 -23.86
CA PHE A 347 4.48 27.89 -22.86
C PHE A 347 4.46 29.27 -23.52
N ALA A 348 3.79 30.22 -22.88
CA ALA A 348 3.82 31.60 -23.28
C ALA A 348 5.20 32.23 -22.99
N PRO A 349 5.56 33.32 -23.69
CA PRO A 349 6.87 33.97 -23.54
C PRO A 349 7.14 34.58 -22.15
N ASP A 350 6.10 34.79 -21.34
CA ASP A 350 6.19 35.30 -19.97
C ASP A 350 6.63 34.25 -18.92
N VAL A 351 6.77 32.98 -19.33
CA VAL A 351 7.13 31.89 -18.45
C VAL A 351 8.65 31.70 -18.36
N SER A 352 9.21 31.97 -17.19
CA SER A 352 10.63 31.76 -16.87
C SER A 352 10.79 30.55 -15.93
N PHE A 353 11.46 29.49 -16.39
CA PHE A 353 11.74 28.31 -15.54
C PHE A 353 12.66 28.62 -14.37
N SER A 354 13.55 29.61 -14.52
CA SER A 354 14.42 30.06 -13.44
C SER A 354 13.62 30.67 -12.29
N ASP A 355 12.57 31.47 -12.60
CA ASP A 355 11.74 32.09 -11.59
C ASP A 355 10.79 31.07 -10.95
N ILE A 356 10.26 30.12 -11.74
CA ILE A 356 9.48 29.01 -11.18
C ILE A 356 10.36 28.17 -10.23
N ALA A 357 11.63 27.94 -10.57
CA ALA A 357 12.55 27.20 -9.70
C ALA A 357 12.82 27.93 -8.36
N LYS A 358 12.85 29.26 -8.36
CA LYS A 358 12.92 30.06 -7.11
C LYS A 358 11.67 29.91 -6.26
N GLU A 359 10.49 29.93 -6.86
CA GLU A 359 9.20 29.87 -6.19
C GLU A 359 8.83 28.45 -5.70
N THR A 360 9.52 27.41 -6.18
CA THR A 360 9.25 26.01 -5.84
C THR A 360 10.29 25.40 -4.91
N ILE A 361 10.79 26.19 -3.95
CA ILE A 361 11.73 25.70 -2.94
C ILE A 361 11.12 24.53 -2.17
N GLY A 362 11.91 23.46 -2.00
CA GLY A 362 11.47 22.25 -1.32
C GLY A 362 10.64 21.29 -2.16
N PHE A 363 10.30 21.61 -3.41
CA PHE A 363 9.60 20.69 -4.32
C PHE A 363 10.55 19.57 -4.76
N THR A 364 10.00 18.36 -4.85
CA THR A 364 10.66 17.20 -5.43
C THR A 364 10.45 17.16 -6.94
N GLY A 365 11.17 16.26 -7.64
CA GLY A 365 10.96 16.06 -9.07
C GLY A 365 9.51 15.71 -9.44
N ALA A 366 8.85 14.89 -8.61
CA ALA A 366 7.45 14.53 -8.80
C ALA A 366 6.50 15.71 -8.57
N ASP A 367 6.80 16.59 -7.60
CA ASP A 367 6.00 17.80 -7.37
C ASP A 367 6.10 18.77 -8.56
N LEU A 368 7.30 18.93 -9.15
CA LEU A 368 7.54 19.76 -10.32
C LEU A 368 6.86 19.21 -11.59
N GLU A 369 6.87 17.89 -11.78
CA GLU A 369 6.12 17.23 -12.84
C GLU A 369 4.62 17.50 -12.70
N ASN A 370 4.08 17.30 -11.50
CA ASN A 370 2.68 17.55 -11.18
C ASN A 370 2.31 19.00 -11.35
N LEU A 371 3.18 19.94 -10.95
CA LEU A 371 2.99 21.37 -11.14
C LEU A 371 2.77 21.72 -12.61
N LEU A 372 3.66 21.29 -13.50
CA LEU A 372 3.54 21.57 -14.93
C LEU A 372 2.33 20.87 -15.57
N ASN A 373 1.95 19.72 -15.06
CA ASN A 373 0.74 19.02 -15.51
C ASN A 373 -0.52 19.77 -15.06
N GLU A 374 -0.58 20.24 -13.81
CA GLU A 374 -1.70 21.03 -13.30
C GLU A 374 -1.84 22.38 -14.02
N ALA A 375 -0.71 23.05 -14.32
CA ALA A 375 -0.70 24.27 -15.11
C ALA A 375 -1.27 24.04 -16.52
N ALA A 376 -0.90 22.94 -17.17
CA ALA A 376 -1.44 22.56 -18.46
C ALA A 376 -2.96 22.28 -18.40
N LEU A 377 -3.44 21.63 -17.34
CA LEU A 377 -4.85 21.38 -17.13
C LEU A 377 -5.64 22.67 -16.88
N LEU A 378 -5.04 23.66 -16.18
CA LEU A 378 -5.65 24.98 -15.96
C LEU A 378 -5.74 25.76 -17.26
N ALA A 379 -4.67 25.79 -18.07
CA ALA A 379 -4.68 26.42 -19.39
C ALA A 379 -5.74 25.79 -20.32
N ALA A 380 -5.83 24.46 -20.34
CA ALA A 380 -6.82 23.76 -21.15
C ALA A 380 -8.28 24.07 -20.72
N ARG A 381 -8.55 24.23 -19.41
CA ARG A 381 -9.87 24.64 -18.91
C ARG A 381 -10.25 26.07 -19.31
N GLY A 382 -9.24 26.92 -19.47
CA GLY A 382 -9.42 28.29 -19.93
C GLY A 382 -9.44 28.45 -21.46
N ASP A 383 -9.49 27.31 -22.21
CA ASP A 383 -9.39 27.30 -23.68
C ASP A 383 -8.16 28.04 -24.23
N GLN A 384 -7.07 28.10 -23.44
CA GLN A 384 -5.80 28.70 -23.80
C GLN A 384 -4.95 27.74 -24.61
N LYS A 385 -4.16 28.26 -25.54
CA LYS A 385 -3.25 27.46 -26.39
C LYS A 385 -1.88 27.26 -25.78
N GLU A 386 -1.53 28.08 -24.80
CA GLU A 386 -0.21 28.12 -24.16
C GLU A 386 -0.40 28.26 -22.65
N ILE A 387 0.54 27.71 -21.89
CA ILE A 387 0.60 27.81 -20.44
C ILE A 387 1.19 29.19 -20.09
N THR A 388 0.43 30.03 -19.42
CA THR A 388 0.87 31.36 -18.99
C THR A 388 1.48 31.34 -17.59
N ARG A 389 2.14 32.44 -17.20
CA ARG A 389 2.66 32.64 -15.85
C ARG A 389 1.56 32.50 -14.77
N ALA A 390 0.37 33.06 -15.05
CA ALA A 390 -0.78 32.97 -14.15
C ALA A 390 -1.22 31.50 -13.92
N ASN A 391 -1.23 30.66 -14.97
CA ASN A 391 -1.55 29.23 -14.81
C ASN A 391 -0.53 28.51 -13.92
N ILE A 392 0.76 28.87 -14.02
CA ILE A 392 1.81 28.31 -13.16
C ILE A 392 1.59 28.71 -11.70
N GLN A 393 1.32 29.99 -11.43
CA GLN A 393 1.05 30.46 -10.07
C GLN A 393 -0.17 29.77 -9.45
N ASP A 394 -1.27 29.68 -10.18
CA ASP A 394 -2.46 28.93 -9.74
C ASP A 394 -2.16 27.44 -9.50
N ALA A 395 -1.30 26.85 -10.34
CA ALA A 395 -0.89 25.46 -10.17
C ALA A 395 0.00 25.26 -8.93
N VAL A 396 0.95 26.16 -8.64
CA VAL A 396 1.75 26.16 -7.41
C VAL A 396 0.82 26.16 -6.20
N MET A 397 -0.14 27.09 -6.19
CA MET A 397 -1.12 27.21 -5.11
C MET A 397 -1.97 25.93 -4.98
N LYS A 398 -2.35 25.31 -6.08
CA LYS A 398 -3.13 24.08 -6.08
C LYS A 398 -2.33 22.88 -5.54
N VAL A 399 -1.04 22.80 -5.86
CA VAL A 399 -0.15 21.73 -5.38
C VAL A 399 0.12 21.89 -3.89
N VAL A 400 0.38 23.12 -3.41
CA VAL A 400 0.73 23.39 -2.01
C VAL A 400 -0.49 23.37 -1.09
N ALA A 401 -1.56 24.10 -1.44
CA ALA A 401 -2.73 24.33 -0.58
C ALA A 401 -3.97 23.50 -0.97
N GLY A 402 -3.93 22.83 -2.13
CA GLY A 402 -5.05 22.07 -2.66
C GLY A 402 -6.05 22.92 -3.46
N PRO A 403 -7.14 22.30 -4.00
CA PRO A 403 -8.13 22.98 -4.82
C PRO A 403 -8.99 23.95 -4.02
N GLU A 404 -9.38 25.06 -4.63
CA GLU A 404 -10.33 26.02 -4.07
C GLU A 404 -11.74 25.44 -3.90
N LYS A 405 -12.39 25.72 -2.78
CA LYS A 405 -13.77 25.31 -2.49
C LYS A 405 -14.77 26.44 -2.78
N LYS A 406 -14.96 26.78 -4.04
CA LYS A 406 -15.81 27.88 -4.49
C LYS A 406 -17.31 27.71 -4.14
N SER A 407 -17.78 26.50 -3.88
CA SER A 407 -19.20 26.24 -3.60
C SER A 407 -19.60 26.37 -2.13
N ARG A 408 -18.64 26.52 -1.20
CA ARG A 408 -18.90 26.63 0.23
C ARG A 408 -19.38 28.06 0.54
N LYS A 409 -20.65 28.20 0.97
CA LYS A 409 -21.14 29.48 1.55
C LYS A 409 -20.53 29.63 2.94
N ILE A 410 -19.67 30.62 3.09
CA ILE A 410 -19.06 30.98 4.36
C ILE A 410 -20.00 31.96 5.05
N VAL A 411 -20.27 31.74 6.35
CA VAL A 411 -21.04 32.67 7.17
C VAL A 411 -20.16 33.91 7.45
N GLU A 412 -20.75 35.08 7.47
CA GLU A 412 -20.01 36.36 7.64
C GLU A 412 -19.14 36.37 8.90
N LYS A 413 -19.61 35.76 9.98
CA LYS A 413 -18.82 35.57 11.22
C LYS A 413 -17.54 34.77 10.98
N GLU A 414 -17.62 33.65 10.23
CA GLU A 414 -16.45 32.83 9.89
C GLU A 414 -15.52 33.56 8.92
N ARG A 415 -16.08 34.31 7.98
CA ARG A 415 -15.31 35.11 7.01
C ARG A 415 -14.47 36.17 7.70
N ARG A 416 -15.08 36.90 8.65
CA ARG A 416 -14.38 37.90 9.46
C ARG A 416 -13.30 37.25 10.33
N LEU A 417 -13.61 36.13 10.97
CA LEU A 417 -12.65 35.38 11.79
C LEU A 417 -11.42 34.98 10.95
N THR A 418 -11.65 34.38 9.77
CA THR A 418 -10.55 33.96 8.87
C THR A 418 -9.73 35.18 8.40
N ALA A 419 -10.38 36.30 8.06
CA ALA A 419 -9.65 37.49 7.62
C ALA A 419 -8.69 38.02 8.68
N PHE A 420 -9.14 38.13 9.92
CA PHE A 420 -8.27 38.56 11.02
C PHE A 420 -7.20 37.52 11.35
N HIS A 421 -7.52 36.23 11.26
CA HIS A 421 -6.56 35.14 11.48
C HIS A 421 -5.40 35.21 10.49
N GLU A 422 -5.72 35.24 9.17
CA GLU A 422 -4.70 35.30 8.11
C GLU A 422 -3.93 36.64 8.12
N ALA A 423 -4.62 37.75 8.38
CA ALA A 423 -3.97 39.04 8.55
C ALA A 423 -2.98 39.03 9.73
N GLY A 424 -3.33 38.32 10.82
CA GLY A 424 -2.46 38.13 11.97
C GLY A 424 -1.15 37.43 11.64
N HIS A 425 -1.22 36.34 10.87
CA HIS A 425 -0.02 35.65 10.38
C HIS A 425 0.84 36.58 9.50
N ALA A 426 0.24 37.28 8.57
CA ALA A 426 0.95 38.14 7.64
C ALA A 426 1.66 39.33 8.35
N VAL A 427 0.93 40.04 9.21
CA VAL A 427 1.49 41.20 9.94
C VAL A 427 2.60 40.76 10.89
N VAL A 428 2.39 39.70 11.68
CA VAL A 428 3.44 39.18 12.56
C VAL A 428 4.70 38.81 11.78
N SER A 429 4.56 38.07 10.69
CA SER A 429 5.69 37.63 9.88
C SER A 429 6.48 38.80 9.28
N LYS A 430 5.81 39.88 8.89
CA LYS A 430 6.46 41.09 8.36
C LYS A 430 7.45 41.75 9.31
N TYR A 431 7.13 41.73 10.62
CA TYR A 431 7.96 42.35 11.65
C TYR A 431 8.95 41.38 12.29
N LEU A 432 9.11 40.20 11.74
CA LEU A 432 10.09 39.21 12.13
C LEU A 432 11.23 39.15 11.11
N PRO A 433 12.46 39.51 11.47
CA PRO A 433 13.56 39.71 10.51
C PRO A 433 14.02 38.43 9.80
N THR A 434 13.74 37.27 10.36
CA THR A 434 14.18 35.97 9.78
C THR A 434 13.06 35.25 9.02
N GLN A 435 11.88 35.83 8.95
CA GLN A 435 10.77 35.21 8.24
C GLN A 435 10.76 35.58 6.75
N ASP A 436 10.35 34.63 5.93
CA ASP A 436 10.20 34.84 4.50
C ASP A 436 9.06 35.85 4.22
N PRO A 437 9.17 36.63 3.13
CA PRO A 437 8.15 37.59 2.76
C PRO A 437 6.81 36.93 2.44
N VAL A 438 5.73 37.64 2.72
CA VAL A 438 4.38 37.22 2.36
C VAL A 438 4.23 37.26 0.83
N HIS A 439 3.80 36.16 0.24
CA HIS A 439 3.57 36.03 -1.18
C HIS A 439 2.10 36.25 -1.54
N GLU A 440 1.20 35.59 -0.84
CA GLU A 440 -0.25 35.69 -1.03
C GLU A 440 -0.98 35.42 0.29
N ILE A 441 -2.05 36.15 0.53
CA ILE A 441 -2.99 35.92 1.64
C ILE A 441 -4.37 35.67 1.02
N SER A 442 -5.09 34.66 1.50
CA SER A 442 -6.44 34.38 0.98
C SER A 442 -7.35 33.82 2.08
N ILE A 443 -8.58 34.32 2.07
CA ILE A 443 -9.67 33.82 2.92
C ILE A 443 -10.60 32.85 2.19
N ILE A 444 -10.24 32.44 0.96
CA ILE A 444 -10.96 31.44 0.19
C ILE A 444 -10.52 30.05 0.69
N PRO A 445 -11.45 29.18 1.15
CA PRO A 445 -11.08 27.88 1.65
C PRO A 445 -10.42 27.00 0.60
N ARG A 446 -9.29 26.36 0.98
CA ARG A 446 -8.60 25.34 0.18
C ARG A 446 -8.38 24.06 1.00
N GLY A 447 -8.62 22.92 0.41
CA GLY A 447 -8.42 21.65 1.10
C GLY A 447 -9.17 21.58 2.45
N ALA A 448 -8.45 21.46 3.57
CA ALA A 448 -8.98 21.50 4.93
C ALA A 448 -8.92 22.89 5.58
N ALA A 449 -8.17 23.82 5.00
CA ALA A 449 -7.96 25.16 5.55
C ALA A 449 -9.10 26.11 5.23
N GLY A 450 -9.43 27.02 6.15
CA GLY A 450 -10.41 28.09 5.97
C GLY A 450 -9.87 29.26 5.17
N GLY A 451 -8.58 29.53 5.27
CA GLY A 451 -7.77 30.50 4.56
C GLY A 451 -6.31 30.06 4.56
N TYR A 452 -5.43 30.88 4.06
CA TYR A 452 -3.97 30.65 4.14
C TYR A 452 -3.19 31.96 3.95
N THR A 453 -2.04 32.01 4.62
CA THR A 453 -1.00 33.00 4.39
C THR A 453 0.24 32.27 3.88
N MET A 454 0.64 32.56 2.66
CA MET A 454 1.74 31.89 1.98
C MET A 454 3.00 32.74 2.05
N HIS A 455 4.08 32.11 2.49
CA HIS A 455 5.42 32.67 2.46
C HIS A 455 6.24 31.91 1.43
N LEU A 456 7.02 32.60 0.61
CA LEU A 456 7.96 31.98 -0.30
C LEU A 456 9.38 32.20 0.24
N PRO A 457 10.12 31.11 0.55
CA PRO A 457 11.52 31.20 0.90
C PRO A 457 12.32 31.90 -0.21
N GLN A 458 13.25 32.77 0.18
CA GLN A 458 14.13 33.46 -0.75
C GLN A 458 15.37 32.65 -1.08
N GLU A 459 15.80 31.78 -0.18
CA GLU A 459 17.02 30.98 -0.30
C GLU A 459 16.80 29.52 0.13
N ASP A 460 17.53 28.59 -0.50
CA ASP A 460 17.56 27.18 -0.10
C ASP A 460 18.49 26.98 1.11
N LEU A 461 18.02 27.28 2.31
CA LEU A 461 18.81 27.14 3.54
C LEU A 461 18.83 25.69 4.03
N SER A 462 20.05 25.18 4.30
CA SER A 462 20.23 23.82 4.83
C SER A 462 20.12 23.74 6.36
N TYR A 463 20.28 24.86 7.07
CA TYR A 463 20.30 24.94 8.53
C TYR A 463 19.36 26.06 8.99
N ALA A 464 18.67 25.84 10.11
CA ALA A 464 17.89 26.85 10.78
C ALA A 464 18.52 27.20 12.13
N THR A 465 18.65 28.48 12.41
CA THR A 465 19.14 28.98 13.70
C THR A 465 18.07 28.90 14.77
N ARG A 466 18.49 29.05 16.07
CA ARG A 466 17.55 29.12 17.19
C ARG A 466 16.54 30.26 17.02
N ASN A 467 16.99 31.42 16.55
CA ASN A 467 16.13 32.58 16.36
C ASN A 467 15.12 32.38 15.22
N GLU A 468 15.55 31.78 14.08
CA GLU A 468 14.64 31.47 12.97
C GLU A 468 13.53 30.51 13.41
N LEU A 469 13.86 29.44 14.15
CA LEU A 469 12.84 28.52 14.66
C LEU A 469 11.92 29.19 15.68
N PHE A 470 12.46 30.04 16.57
CA PHE A 470 11.64 30.79 17.50
C PHE A 470 10.69 31.75 16.78
N GLU A 471 11.18 32.53 15.82
CA GLU A 471 10.36 33.45 15.04
C GLU A 471 9.32 32.71 14.18
N ARG A 472 9.64 31.49 13.71
CA ARG A 472 8.65 30.63 13.05
C ARG A 472 7.50 30.24 13.98
N ILE A 473 7.79 29.97 15.26
CA ILE A 473 6.74 29.73 16.27
C ILE A 473 5.90 31.00 16.48
N VAL A 474 6.53 32.18 16.55
CA VAL A 474 5.83 33.47 16.68
C VAL A 474 4.87 33.69 15.50
N GLY A 475 5.33 33.50 14.27
CA GLY A 475 4.52 33.62 13.05
C GLY A 475 3.33 32.65 13.04
N LEU A 476 3.55 31.38 13.44
CA LEU A 476 2.47 30.39 13.54
C LEU A 476 1.40 30.76 14.58
N LEU A 477 1.77 31.47 15.64
CA LEU A 477 0.83 31.90 16.67
C LEU A 477 0.13 33.23 16.35
N GLY A 478 0.54 33.92 15.27
CA GLY A 478 0.01 35.22 14.83
C GLY A 478 -1.50 35.21 14.59
N GLY A 479 -2.04 34.17 13.93
CA GLY A 479 -3.48 34.05 13.70
C GLY A 479 -4.29 34.01 14.99
N ARG A 480 -3.89 33.16 15.96
CA ARG A 480 -4.53 33.06 17.28
C ARG A 480 -4.40 34.36 18.10
N ALA A 481 -3.23 35.00 18.05
CA ALA A 481 -3.02 36.29 18.73
C ALA A 481 -3.92 37.39 18.14
N SER A 482 -4.09 37.43 16.83
CA SER A 482 -5.02 38.31 16.14
C SER A 482 -6.48 38.08 16.56
N GLU A 483 -6.94 36.83 16.62
CA GLU A 483 -8.28 36.49 17.10
C GLU A 483 -8.52 37.05 18.51
N GLN A 484 -7.59 36.84 19.44
CA GLN A 484 -7.70 37.30 20.80
C GLN A 484 -7.77 38.84 20.90
N LEU A 485 -7.00 39.55 20.08
CA LEU A 485 -6.98 41.03 20.11
C LEU A 485 -8.19 41.68 19.46
N THR A 486 -8.80 41.02 18.47
CA THR A 486 -9.80 41.66 17.57
C THR A 486 -11.22 41.14 17.77
N LEU A 487 -11.38 39.92 18.26
CA LEU A 487 -12.70 39.26 18.37
C LEU A 487 -13.11 38.99 19.81
N ASP A 488 -12.29 39.37 20.79
CA ASP A 488 -12.47 39.09 22.24
C ASP A 488 -12.71 37.61 22.57
N ASP A 489 -12.44 36.70 21.60
CA ASP A 489 -12.61 35.25 21.70
C ASP A 489 -11.60 34.55 20.80
N ILE A 490 -11.39 33.26 21.03
CA ILE A 490 -10.46 32.42 20.30
C ILE A 490 -11.20 31.24 19.68
N SER A 491 -10.79 30.84 18.49
CA SER A 491 -11.44 29.76 17.76
C SER A 491 -10.62 28.47 17.73
N THR A 492 -11.26 27.40 17.24
CA THR A 492 -10.57 26.13 16.94
C THR A 492 -9.77 26.19 15.64
N GLY A 493 -9.84 27.28 14.88
CA GLY A 493 -9.15 27.47 13.59
C GLY A 493 -7.63 27.35 13.73
N ALA A 494 -7.07 27.87 14.82
CA ALA A 494 -5.64 27.84 15.11
C ALA A 494 -5.09 26.46 15.54
N SER A 495 -5.89 25.37 15.53
CA SER A 495 -5.44 24.06 16.05
C SER A 495 -4.23 23.50 15.30
N SER A 496 -4.18 23.66 14.01
CA SER A 496 -3.05 23.20 13.15
C SER A 496 -1.77 24.00 13.44
N ASP A 497 -1.90 25.30 13.65
CA ASP A 497 -0.76 26.21 13.91
C ASP A 497 -0.17 25.95 15.31
N ILE A 498 -1.05 25.75 16.29
CA ILE A 498 -0.62 25.34 17.65
C ILE A 498 0.11 23.99 17.62
N GLN A 499 -0.39 23.02 16.86
CA GLN A 499 0.26 21.71 16.71
C GLN A 499 1.66 21.86 16.10
N ARG A 500 1.80 22.65 15.04
CA ARG A 500 3.08 22.91 14.38
C ARG A 500 4.03 23.70 15.28
N ALA A 501 3.55 24.73 15.94
CA ALA A 501 4.31 25.54 16.90
C ALA A 501 4.86 24.67 18.05
N THR A 502 4.00 23.83 18.63
CA THR A 502 4.40 22.89 19.70
C THR A 502 5.43 21.86 19.22
N ALA A 503 5.28 21.34 18.00
CA ALA A 503 6.24 20.40 17.43
C ALA A 503 7.63 21.04 17.24
N ILE A 504 7.69 22.27 16.71
CA ILE A 504 8.95 23.02 16.57
C ILE A 504 9.57 23.28 17.95
N ALA A 505 8.80 23.76 18.93
CA ALA A 505 9.28 24.02 20.30
C ALA A 505 9.84 22.74 20.94
N LYS A 506 9.15 21.61 20.76
CA LYS A 506 9.61 20.31 21.23
C LYS A 506 10.93 19.92 20.57
N ASP A 507 11.06 20.04 19.25
CA ASP A 507 12.30 19.72 18.54
C ASP A 507 13.45 20.64 18.97
N MET A 508 13.20 21.93 19.22
CA MET A 508 14.20 22.87 19.76
C MET A 508 14.76 22.44 21.11
N VAL A 509 13.89 21.97 22.01
CA VAL A 509 14.26 21.56 23.36
C VAL A 509 14.88 20.17 23.38
N THR A 510 14.26 19.20 22.68
CA THR A 510 14.64 17.78 22.82
C THR A 510 15.62 17.27 21.78
N LYS A 511 15.62 17.86 20.59
CA LYS A 511 16.40 17.36 19.45
C LYS A 511 17.62 18.22 19.13
N TYR A 512 17.45 19.53 19.17
CA TYR A 512 18.52 20.47 18.78
C TYR A 512 19.33 21.01 19.97
N GLY A 513 18.89 20.75 21.23
CA GLY A 513 19.59 21.18 22.42
C GLY A 513 19.64 22.69 22.56
N PHE A 514 18.57 23.42 22.16
CA PHE A 514 18.50 24.89 22.19
C PHE A 514 17.98 25.45 23.51
N SER A 515 17.69 24.59 24.51
CA SER A 515 17.34 25.02 25.85
C SER A 515 18.61 25.37 26.65
N GLU A 516 18.62 26.52 27.32
CA GLU A 516 19.72 26.94 28.21
C GLU A 516 19.71 26.16 29.52
N VAL A 517 18.53 25.74 29.97
CA VAL A 517 18.33 25.00 31.23
C VAL A 517 18.78 23.55 31.09
N LEU A 518 18.44 22.92 29.94
CA LEU A 518 18.74 21.50 29.67
C LEU A 518 20.10 21.31 29.01
N GLY A 519 20.67 22.36 28.41
CA GLY A 519 21.94 22.32 27.68
C GLY A 519 21.88 21.58 26.34
N PRO A 520 23.04 21.42 25.68
CA PRO A 520 23.13 20.78 24.35
C PRO A 520 23.08 19.24 24.46
N ILE A 521 21.98 18.71 24.95
CA ILE A 521 21.75 17.27 25.17
C ILE A 521 20.58 16.84 24.33
N LEU A 522 20.72 15.67 23.65
CA LEU A 522 19.65 15.02 22.89
C LEU A 522 18.73 14.28 23.86
N TYR A 523 17.54 14.81 24.09
CA TYR A 523 16.47 14.18 24.88
C TYR A 523 15.44 13.42 24.03
N GLY A 524 15.47 13.57 22.72
CA GLY A 524 14.66 12.81 21.78
C GLY A 524 15.39 11.55 21.38
N GLY A 525 14.97 10.37 21.85
CA GLY A 525 15.25 9.13 21.14
C GLY A 525 14.48 9.15 19.82
N GLU A 526 15.07 8.59 18.75
CA GLU A 526 14.34 8.38 17.49
C GLU A 526 12.95 7.80 17.81
N ASN A 527 11.91 8.42 17.24
CA ASN A 527 10.53 7.93 17.34
C ASN A 527 10.48 6.50 16.78
N ARG A 528 10.77 5.52 17.63
CA ARG A 528 10.36 4.15 17.35
C ARG A 528 8.85 4.18 17.43
N GLU A 529 8.22 4.07 16.28
CA GLU A 529 6.76 3.98 16.16
C GLU A 529 6.21 3.08 17.26
N VAL A 530 5.28 3.65 18.02
CA VAL A 530 4.52 2.94 19.06
C VAL A 530 3.72 1.85 18.37
N PHE A 531 4.25 0.62 18.38
CA PHE A 531 3.49 -0.55 17.97
C PHE A 531 2.49 -0.87 19.08
N LEU A 532 1.21 -0.87 18.77
CA LEU A 532 0.12 -1.38 19.59
C LEU A 532 0.51 -2.77 20.15
N GLY A 533 0.89 -2.83 21.42
CA GLY A 533 1.34 -4.05 22.10
C GLY A 533 2.57 -3.90 22.98
N ARG A 534 3.31 -2.77 22.93
CA ARG A 534 4.52 -2.49 23.72
C ARG A 534 4.35 -1.41 24.78
N ASP A 535 3.13 -0.93 24.97
CA ASP A 535 2.83 0.17 25.94
C ASP A 535 3.03 -0.22 27.43
N PHE A 536 3.39 -1.46 27.72
CA PHE A 536 3.66 -1.87 29.11
C PHE A 536 5.12 -1.76 29.56
N SER A 537 6.04 -1.27 28.73
CA SER A 537 7.45 -1.12 29.08
C SER A 537 8.12 0.15 28.53
N ASN A 538 7.37 1.23 28.28
CA ASN A 538 7.97 2.56 28.19
C ASN A 538 8.48 2.95 29.58
N GLN A 539 9.61 2.38 29.99
CA GLN A 539 10.43 3.04 30.99
C GLN A 539 10.84 4.36 30.35
N ALA A 540 10.35 5.47 30.93
CA ALA A 540 10.79 6.79 30.58
C ALA A 540 12.33 6.78 30.58
N GLN A 541 12.94 7.05 29.42
CA GLN A 541 14.42 7.10 29.29
C GLN A 541 15.03 8.14 30.22
N TRP A 542 14.22 9.04 30.73
CA TRP A 542 14.59 10.18 31.56
C TRP A 542 13.83 10.15 32.89
N SER A 543 14.44 10.75 33.92
CA SER A 543 13.77 10.88 35.21
C SER A 543 12.51 11.75 35.08
N GLU A 544 11.50 11.53 35.92
CA GLU A 544 10.29 12.38 35.97
C GLU A 544 10.64 13.86 36.14
N LYS A 545 11.69 14.16 36.88
CA LYS A 545 12.19 15.52 37.05
C LYS A 545 12.68 16.10 35.71
N THR A 546 13.42 15.37 34.91
CA THR A 546 13.89 15.84 33.60
C THR A 546 12.73 16.04 32.64
N THR A 547 11.77 15.12 32.60
CA THR A 547 10.56 15.24 31.78
C THR A 547 9.75 16.47 32.15
N ALA A 548 9.57 16.76 33.46
CA ALA A 548 8.88 17.96 33.91
C ALA A 548 9.61 19.26 33.50
N VAL A 549 10.95 19.26 33.47
CA VAL A 549 11.73 20.43 33.01
C VAL A 549 11.57 20.59 31.48
N ILE A 550 11.54 19.49 30.70
CA ILE A 550 11.30 19.54 29.25
C ILE A 550 9.92 20.15 28.98
N ASP A 551 8.89 19.70 29.70
CA ASP A 551 7.51 20.21 29.51
C ASP A 551 7.42 21.69 29.83
N GLU A 552 8.08 22.15 30.94
CA GLU A 552 8.09 23.57 31.32
C GLU A 552 8.87 24.44 30.32
N GLU A 553 10.00 23.95 29.77
CA GLU A 553 10.77 24.67 28.76
C GLU A 553 9.96 24.82 27.45
N ILE A 554 9.28 23.75 26.98
CA ILE A 554 8.41 23.80 25.79
C ILE A 554 7.30 24.82 26.02
N LYS A 555 6.60 24.75 27.15
CA LYS A 555 5.53 25.68 27.53
C LYS A 555 6.03 27.13 27.56
N THR A 556 7.12 27.38 28.24
CA THR A 556 7.74 28.71 28.36
C THR A 556 8.12 29.28 26.99
N LEU A 557 8.65 28.44 26.09
CA LEU A 557 9.02 28.85 24.74
C LEU A 557 7.80 29.26 23.90
N VAL A 558 6.73 28.48 23.95
CA VAL A 558 5.47 28.78 23.26
C VAL A 558 4.78 30.01 23.84
N GLU A 559 4.76 30.17 25.17
CA GLU A 559 4.18 31.35 25.85
C GLU A 559 4.93 32.62 25.48
N LYS A 560 6.28 32.61 25.50
CA LYS A 560 7.12 33.72 25.05
C LYS A 560 6.86 34.12 23.60
N ALA A 561 6.74 33.12 22.72
CA ALA A 561 6.45 33.36 21.34
C ALA A 561 5.05 33.96 21.14
N TYR A 562 4.06 33.46 21.87
CA TYR A 562 2.69 33.98 21.83
C TYR A 562 2.61 35.44 22.31
N GLN A 563 3.30 35.76 23.41
CA GLN A 563 3.39 37.13 23.93
C GLN A 563 4.05 38.07 22.91
N LYS A 564 5.15 37.63 22.27
CA LYS A 564 5.79 38.42 21.20
C LYS A 564 4.85 38.68 20.03
N ALA A 565 4.03 37.69 19.62
CA ALA A 565 3.01 37.90 18.58
C ALA A 565 1.95 38.93 19.00
N LEU A 566 1.46 38.88 20.26
CA LEU A 566 0.51 39.86 20.79
C LEU A 566 1.11 41.27 20.84
N ASP A 567 2.37 41.41 21.25
CA ASP A 567 3.07 42.70 21.33
C ASP A 567 3.19 43.33 19.93
N ILE A 568 3.62 42.54 18.91
CA ILE A 568 3.73 43.01 17.53
C ILE A 568 2.36 43.45 17.00
N LEU A 569 1.30 42.66 17.18
CA LEU A 569 -0.03 42.98 16.69
C LEU A 569 -0.67 44.17 17.42
N SER A 570 -0.34 44.37 18.70
CA SER A 570 -0.80 45.51 19.49
C SER A 570 -0.15 46.81 19.02
N GLU A 571 1.16 46.77 18.69
CA GLU A 571 1.89 47.92 18.14
C GLU A 571 1.43 48.28 16.73
N HIS A 572 1.06 47.30 15.92
CA HIS A 572 0.67 47.48 14.51
C HIS A 572 -0.82 47.21 14.25
N ARG A 573 -1.67 47.57 15.23
CA ARG A 573 -3.11 47.30 15.18
C ARG A 573 -3.80 47.89 13.94
N ASP A 574 -3.47 49.13 13.56
CA ASP A 574 -4.06 49.81 12.41
C ASP A 574 -3.78 49.05 11.09
N GLN A 575 -2.58 48.48 10.99
CA GLN A 575 -2.20 47.68 9.81
C GLN A 575 -2.93 46.33 9.79
N LEU A 576 -3.10 45.69 10.93
CA LEU A 576 -3.89 44.47 11.05
C LEU A 576 -5.33 44.70 10.58
N ASP A 577 -5.96 45.79 11.07
CA ASP A 577 -7.32 46.14 10.70
C ASP A 577 -7.44 46.49 9.21
N ALA A 578 -6.45 47.19 8.61
CA ALA A 578 -6.40 47.51 7.19
C ALA A 578 -6.27 46.27 6.30
N VAL A 579 -5.37 45.32 6.65
CA VAL A 579 -5.19 44.08 5.90
C VAL A 579 -6.46 43.22 6.00
N ALA A 580 -7.04 43.10 7.20
CA ALA A 580 -8.29 42.34 7.36
C ALA A 580 -9.46 42.96 6.58
N ALA A 581 -9.59 44.31 6.57
CA ALA A 581 -10.62 45.00 5.78
C ALA A 581 -10.45 44.73 4.29
N TYR A 582 -9.22 44.80 3.76
CA TYR A 582 -8.94 44.50 2.36
C TYR A 582 -9.31 43.06 2.00
N LEU A 583 -8.95 42.08 2.86
CA LEU A 583 -9.30 40.68 2.65
C LEU A 583 -10.81 40.42 2.69
N LEU A 584 -11.55 41.15 3.51
CA LEU A 584 -13.02 41.09 3.53
C LEU A 584 -13.65 41.64 2.26
N GLU A 585 -13.03 42.60 1.56
CA GLU A 585 -13.52 43.17 0.32
C GLU A 585 -13.11 42.32 -0.91
N HIS A 586 -11.84 41.90 -0.97
CA HIS A 586 -11.24 41.32 -2.18
C HIS A 586 -10.98 39.79 -2.10
N GLU A 587 -11.14 39.21 -0.92
CA GLU A 587 -10.95 37.77 -0.62
C GLU A 587 -9.51 37.23 -0.79
N LYS A 588 -8.68 37.91 -1.59
CA LYS A 588 -7.26 37.63 -1.83
C LYS A 588 -6.46 38.92 -1.81
N MET A 589 -5.18 38.80 -1.40
CA MET A 589 -4.21 39.86 -1.40
C MET A 589 -2.85 39.31 -1.83
N THR A 590 -2.24 39.96 -2.82
CA THR A 590 -0.87 39.63 -3.25
C THR A 590 0.16 40.24 -2.29
N GLY A 591 1.41 39.70 -2.30
CA GLY A 591 2.49 40.26 -1.48
C GLY A 591 2.77 41.73 -1.80
N GLU A 592 2.63 42.17 -3.06
CA GLU A 592 2.79 43.58 -3.46
C GLU A 592 1.71 44.48 -2.87
N GLU A 593 0.45 44.06 -2.90
CA GLU A 593 -0.67 44.80 -2.30
C GLU A 593 -0.51 44.86 -0.76
N PHE A 594 -0.08 43.76 -0.15
CA PHE A 594 0.24 43.72 1.29
C PHE A 594 1.34 44.73 1.65
N GLU A 595 2.45 44.76 0.91
CA GLU A 595 3.55 45.71 1.15
C GLU A 595 3.09 47.17 0.98
N ASN A 596 2.24 47.45 0.01
CA ASN A 596 1.68 48.80 -0.20
C ASN A 596 0.79 49.26 0.98
N ILE A 597 0.07 48.34 1.63
CA ILE A 597 -0.74 48.67 2.82
C ILE A 597 0.16 48.87 4.05
N ILE A 598 1.17 48.01 4.25
CA ILE A 598 2.06 48.09 5.42
C ILE A 598 3.02 49.29 5.33
N SER A 599 3.56 49.54 4.14
CA SER A 599 4.55 50.61 3.89
C SER A 599 4.11 51.41 2.68
N PRO A 600 3.11 52.31 2.81
CA PRO A 600 2.69 53.15 1.68
C PRO A 600 3.91 53.86 1.11
N LYS A 601 4.18 53.68 -0.19
CA LYS A 601 5.19 54.49 -0.87
C LYS A 601 4.76 55.95 -0.73
N ALA A 602 5.63 56.77 -0.10
CA ALA A 602 5.40 58.23 -0.11
C ALA A 602 5.21 58.67 -1.57
N GLU A 603 4.05 59.26 -1.87
CA GLU A 603 3.82 59.85 -3.19
C GLU A 603 4.97 60.82 -3.46
N GLU A 604 5.76 60.57 -4.52
CA GLU A 604 6.71 61.56 -5.02
C GLU A 604 5.90 62.83 -5.31
N PRO A 605 6.30 63.97 -4.75
CA PRO A 605 5.58 65.23 -5.02
C PRO A 605 5.57 65.44 -6.52
N SER A 606 4.37 65.49 -7.09
CA SER A 606 4.15 65.83 -8.48
C SER A 606 4.89 67.13 -8.78
N GLU A 607 5.96 67.06 -9.60
CA GLU A 607 6.58 68.26 -10.18
C GLU A 607 5.47 69.05 -10.87
N GLN A 608 5.11 70.18 -10.25
CA GLN A 608 4.29 71.16 -10.93
C GLN A 608 5.13 71.72 -12.09
N PRO A 609 4.60 71.81 -13.30
CA PRO A 609 5.31 72.45 -14.39
C PRO A 609 5.42 73.93 -14.03
N GLU A 610 6.66 74.41 -13.86
CA GLU A 610 6.96 75.84 -13.84
C GLU A 610 6.53 76.47 -15.21
N GLU A 611 5.68 77.49 -15.16
CA GLU A 611 5.34 78.34 -16.27
C GLU A 611 6.53 79.18 -16.77
#